data_f143dea8c612f364bc7f3a716c7297cb
#
_entry.id   f143dea8c612f364bc7f3a716c7297cb
#
_cell.length_a   1.000
_cell.length_b   1.000
_cell.length_c   1.000
_cell.angle_alpha   90.00
_cell.angle_beta   90.00
_cell.angle_gamma   90.00
#
_symmetry.space_group_name_H-M   'P 1'
#
loop_
_entity.id
_entity.type
_entity.pdbx_description
1 polymer ?
#
loop_
_entity_poly.entity_id
_entity_poly.type
_entity_poly.pdbx_seq_one_letter_code
_entity_poly.pdbx_strand_id
1 'polypeptide(L)'
;MNRGVVIAGSLTGLAILAGWLAARAPATAVSRDPAPSAEDVVKLRTLSMILLSRNDNDPRLDKDFNELSPGAKALFRGMYGKLPPERRNERGTIVYLLGRNLASAEDWAFLASVAGEPPCLSLADCSKDAPTAEGHLGDEVTLAYPSLVALKSAEAALTAGDARIRTKARSVVEAGRTSKMPAVLRLSGRLEAEL
;
A
#
# COMPACT_ATOMS: atom_id res chain seq x y z
N MET A 1 24.78 13.12 81.96
CA MET A 1 24.80 11.68 82.41
C MET A 1 24.17 10.88 81.22
N ASN A 2 24.84 9.78 80.93
CA ASN A 2 24.47 8.66 80.06
C ASN A 2 24.81 8.82 78.56
N ARG A 3 25.95 8.23 78.25
CA ARG A 3 26.25 6.84 77.75
C ARG A 3 25.62 6.61 76.38
N GLY A 4 26.35 6.64 75.41
CA GLY A 4 27.08 5.96 74.43
C GLY A 4 26.60 4.52 74.13
N VAL A 5 26.18 4.28 72.89
CA VAL A 5 26.29 2.96 72.25
C VAL A 5 26.66 3.18 70.74
N VAL A 6 27.85 2.71 70.41
CA VAL A 6 28.37 2.56 69.12
C VAL A 6 27.93 1.18 68.61
N ILE A 7 27.19 1.11 67.46
CA ILE A 7 27.00 -0.15 66.80
C ILE A 7 27.63 -0.01 65.40
N ALA A 8 28.71 -0.74 65.24
CA ALA A 8 29.35 -0.99 63.97
C ALA A 8 28.51 -2.02 63.19
N GLY A 9 28.02 -1.66 62.04
CA GLY A 9 27.31 -2.56 61.14
C GLY A 9 28.04 -2.66 59.78
N SER A 10 28.49 -3.85 59.50
CA SER A 10 29.25 -4.27 58.32
C SER A 10 28.56 -3.97 57.00
N LEU A 11 29.28 -3.32 56.11
CA LEU A 11 28.96 -3.19 54.70
C LEU A 11 29.27 -4.49 53.97
N THR A 12 28.27 -5.28 53.67
CA THR A 12 28.37 -6.36 52.68
C THR A 12 27.92 -5.82 51.31
N GLY A 13 28.90 -5.57 50.46
CA GLY A 13 28.67 -5.16 49.09
C GLY A 13 28.10 -6.31 48.26
N LEU A 14 26.90 -6.14 47.76
CA LEU A 14 26.32 -6.99 46.74
C LEU A 14 26.52 -6.29 45.36
N ALA A 15 27.54 -6.70 44.65
CA ALA A 15 27.75 -6.29 43.26
C ALA A 15 26.73 -7.03 42.39
N ILE A 16 25.68 -6.34 41.98
CA ILE A 16 24.73 -6.83 40.98
C ILE A 16 25.36 -6.55 39.61
N LEU A 17 25.94 -7.59 38.99
CA LEU A 17 26.31 -7.63 37.58
C LEU A 17 25.03 -7.67 36.75
N ALA A 18 24.50 -6.50 36.41
CA ALA A 18 23.46 -6.37 35.41
C ALA A 18 24.05 -6.69 34.03
N GLY A 19 23.98 -7.96 33.61
CA GLY A 19 24.28 -8.38 32.26
C GLY A 19 23.28 -7.77 31.31
N TRP A 20 23.68 -6.74 30.56
CA TRP A 20 22.96 -6.23 29.42
C TRP A 20 23.01 -7.27 28.27
N LEU A 21 22.05 -8.18 28.23
CA LEU A 21 21.70 -8.90 27.02
C LEU A 21 21.06 -7.90 26.07
N ALA A 22 21.90 -7.24 25.27
CA ALA A 22 21.43 -6.52 24.09
C ALA A 22 20.80 -7.54 23.14
N ALA A 23 19.49 -7.72 23.23
CA ALA A 23 18.72 -8.43 22.24
C ALA A 23 18.92 -7.67 20.92
N ARG A 24 19.83 -8.18 20.09
CA ARG A 24 19.97 -7.75 18.71
C ARG A 24 18.65 -8.09 18.03
N ALA A 25 17.76 -7.09 17.87
CA ALA A 25 16.63 -7.21 17.00
C ALA A 25 17.15 -7.68 15.61
N PRO A 26 16.57 -8.73 15.01
CA PRO A 26 16.96 -9.13 13.66
C PRO A 26 16.78 -7.90 12.79
N ALA A 27 17.86 -7.44 12.15
CA ALA A 27 17.79 -6.41 11.15
C ALA A 27 16.84 -6.95 10.07
N THR A 28 15.63 -6.41 10.00
CA THR A 28 14.72 -6.64 8.89
C THR A 28 15.49 -6.26 7.63
N ALA A 29 15.86 -7.26 6.86
CA ALA A 29 16.50 -7.04 5.56
C ALA A 29 15.51 -6.21 4.75
N VAL A 30 15.79 -4.92 4.61
CA VAL A 30 15.07 -4.05 3.69
C VAL A 30 15.36 -4.64 2.32
N SER A 31 14.37 -5.34 1.77
CA SER A 31 14.42 -5.83 0.40
C SER A 31 14.56 -4.61 -0.49
N ARG A 32 15.77 -4.33 -0.96
CA ARG A 32 15.98 -3.28 -1.93
C ARG A 32 15.49 -3.81 -3.27
N ASP A 33 14.49 -3.14 -3.83
CA ASP A 33 14.14 -3.39 -5.22
C ASP A 33 15.42 -3.35 -6.08
N PRO A 34 15.58 -4.28 -7.02
CA PRO A 34 16.76 -4.28 -7.90
C PRO A 34 16.81 -2.97 -8.69
N ALA A 35 18.01 -2.50 -8.98
CA ALA A 35 18.18 -1.30 -9.78
C ALA A 35 17.46 -1.46 -11.15
N PRO A 36 16.70 -0.45 -11.59
CA PRO A 36 15.97 -0.51 -12.86
C PRO A 36 16.90 -0.70 -14.04
N SER A 37 16.53 -1.58 -14.97
CA SER A 37 17.24 -1.79 -16.24
C SER A 37 16.89 -0.67 -17.24
N ALA A 38 17.62 -0.63 -18.37
CA ALA A 38 17.30 0.26 -19.48
C ALA A 38 15.89 -0.05 -20.07
N GLU A 39 15.50 -1.32 -20.11
CA GLU A 39 14.17 -1.73 -20.56
C GLU A 39 13.06 -1.22 -19.61
N ASP A 40 13.28 -1.26 -18.29
CA ASP A 40 12.36 -0.74 -17.31
C ASP A 40 12.11 0.76 -17.49
N VAL A 41 13.18 1.50 -17.79
CA VAL A 41 13.10 2.95 -18.09
C VAL A 41 12.31 3.21 -19.39
N VAL A 42 12.49 2.35 -20.41
CA VAL A 42 11.67 2.45 -21.65
C VAL A 42 10.20 2.18 -21.34
N LYS A 43 9.87 1.14 -20.58
CA LYS A 43 8.49 0.86 -20.13
C LYS A 43 7.89 2.04 -19.37
N LEU A 44 8.63 2.64 -18.43
CA LEU A 44 8.17 3.83 -17.71
C LEU A 44 7.88 5.01 -18.66
N ARG A 45 8.76 5.26 -19.63
CA ARG A 45 8.56 6.33 -20.63
C ARG A 45 7.33 6.08 -21.47
N THR A 46 7.12 4.85 -21.93
CA THR A 46 5.92 4.45 -22.70
C THR A 46 4.65 4.68 -21.88
N LEU A 47 4.63 4.22 -20.63
CA LEU A 47 3.51 4.49 -19.73
C LEU A 47 3.26 5.98 -19.54
N SER A 48 4.32 6.77 -19.32
CA SER A 48 4.21 8.23 -19.16
C SER A 48 3.54 8.89 -20.36
N MET A 49 3.90 8.47 -21.58
CA MET A 49 3.28 9.00 -22.81
C MET A 49 1.79 8.63 -22.90
N ILE A 50 1.42 7.40 -22.56
CA ILE A 50 0.03 6.96 -22.54
C ILE A 50 -0.78 7.78 -21.54
N LEU A 51 -0.29 7.94 -20.31
CA LEU A 51 -0.97 8.71 -19.28
C LEU A 51 -1.12 10.20 -19.64
N LEU A 52 -0.12 10.77 -20.34
CA LEU A 52 -0.20 12.15 -20.85
C LEU A 52 -1.23 12.31 -21.97
N SER A 53 -1.40 11.29 -22.82
CA SER A 53 -2.41 11.31 -23.89
C SER A 53 -3.83 11.15 -23.36
N ARG A 54 -4.02 10.76 -22.09
CA ARG A 54 -5.31 10.45 -21.46
C ARG A 54 -6.12 9.41 -22.25
N ASN A 55 -5.44 8.48 -22.91
CA ASN A 55 -6.06 7.40 -23.66
C ASN A 55 -6.03 6.11 -22.83
N ASP A 56 -7.06 5.91 -22.01
CA ASP A 56 -7.20 4.73 -21.15
C ASP A 56 -7.43 3.42 -21.95
N ASN A 57 -7.70 3.53 -23.26
CA ASN A 57 -7.89 2.41 -24.19
C ASN A 57 -6.69 2.20 -25.10
N ASP A 58 -5.51 2.70 -24.75
CA ASP A 58 -4.30 2.49 -25.55
C ASP A 58 -3.95 0.99 -25.58
N PRO A 59 -3.88 0.35 -26.75
CA PRO A 59 -3.67 -1.10 -26.85
C PRO A 59 -2.31 -1.54 -26.28
N ARG A 60 -1.36 -0.64 -26.10
CA ARG A 60 -0.08 -0.93 -25.44
C ARG A 60 -0.25 -1.28 -23.96
N LEU A 61 -1.31 -0.78 -23.30
CA LEU A 61 -1.59 -1.15 -21.90
C LEU A 61 -1.78 -2.66 -21.73
N ASP A 62 -2.35 -3.32 -22.74
CA ASP A 62 -2.57 -4.76 -22.70
C ASP A 62 -1.45 -5.59 -23.32
N LYS A 63 -0.60 -4.99 -24.16
CA LYS A 63 0.45 -5.71 -24.89
C LYS A 63 1.82 -5.59 -24.23
N ASP A 64 2.22 -4.35 -23.86
CA ASP A 64 3.59 -4.04 -23.49
C ASP A 64 3.86 -4.21 -21.99
N PHE A 65 2.80 -4.33 -21.19
CA PHE A 65 2.88 -4.39 -19.72
C PHE A 65 2.34 -5.69 -19.12
N ASN A 66 2.23 -6.76 -19.91
CA ASN A 66 1.80 -8.08 -19.40
C ASN A 66 2.81 -8.67 -18.42
N GLU A 67 4.08 -8.35 -18.61
CA GLU A 67 5.17 -8.77 -17.73
C GLU A 67 5.98 -7.55 -17.28
N LEU A 68 5.97 -7.31 -15.97
CA LEU A 68 6.75 -6.25 -15.35
C LEU A 68 7.85 -6.84 -14.48
N SER A 69 9.09 -6.46 -14.74
CA SER A 69 10.21 -6.76 -13.86
C SER A 69 10.03 -6.09 -12.49
N PRO A 70 10.71 -6.54 -11.43
CA PRO A 70 10.70 -5.84 -10.16
C PRO A 70 11.15 -4.38 -10.27
N GLY A 71 12.13 -4.09 -11.15
CA GLY A 71 12.60 -2.72 -11.42
C GLY A 71 11.53 -1.85 -12.07
N ALA A 72 10.81 -2.36 -13.08
CA ALA A 72 9.69 -1.65 -13.70
C ALA A 72 8.58 -1.36 -12.69
N LYS A 73 8.22 -2.35 -11.84
CA LYS A 73 7.22 -2.17 -10.78
C LYS A 73 7.62 -1.09 -9.77
N ALA A 74 8.90 -1.05 -9.35
CA ALA A 74 9.41 -0.01 -8.47
C ALA A 74 9.28 1.38 -9.10
N LEU A 75 9.62 1.51 -10.39
CA LEU A 75 9.45 2.76 -11.13
C LEU A 75 7.98 3.19 -11.21
N PHE A 76 7.06 2.23 -11.47
CA PHE A 76 5.62 2.51 -11.56
C PHE A 76 5.04 2.94 -10.19
N ARG A 77 5.42 2.27 -9.10
CA ARG A 77 5.06 2.70 -7.74
C ARG A 77 5.57 4.11 -7.44
N GLY A 78 6.82 4.39 -7.84
CA GLY A 78 7.40 5.74 -7.71
C GLY A 78 6.65 6.80 -8.53
N MET A 79 6.18 6.45 -9.74
CA MET A 79 5.34 7.34 -10.55
C MET A 79 3.98 7.58 -9.88
N TYR A 80 3.33 6.53 -9.39
CA TYR A 80 2.07 6.63 -8.65
C TYR A 80 2.15 7.65 -7.50
N GLY A 81 3.20 7.55 -6.68
CA GLY A 81 3.40 8.48 -5.55
C GLY A 81 3.69 9.93 -5.94
N LYS A 82 4.08 10.19 -7.20
CA LYS A 82 4.31 11.54 -7.72
C LYS A 82 3.09 12.16 -8.37
N LEU A 83 2.09 11.36 -8.73
CA LEU A 83 0.85 11.87 -9.30
C LEU A 83 -0.04 12.43 -8.20
N PRO A 84 -0.60 13.63 -8.38
CA PRO A 84 -1.54 14.19 -7.42
C PRO A 84 -2.82 13.34 -7.36
N PRO A 85 -3.52 13.33 -6.22
CA PRO A 85 -4.73 12.52 -6.02
C PRO A 85 -5.84 12.76 -7.05
N GLU A 86 -5.90 13.94 -7.64
CA GLU A 86 -6.86 14.34 -8.69
C GLU A 86 -6.66 13.56 -10.00
N ARG A 87 -5.44 13.03 -10.24
CA ARG A 87 -5.10 12.24 -11.43
C ARG A 87 -5.55 10.77 -11.25
N ARG A 88 -6.82 10.57 -10.92
CA ARG A 88 -7.38 9.26 -10.53
C ARG A 88 -7.28 8.21 -11.62
N ASN A 89 -7.59 8.59 -12.87
CA ASN A 89 -7.52 7.67 -14.00
C ASN A 89 -6.10 7.18 -14.21
N GLU A 90 -5.15 8.10 -14.23
CA GLU A 90 -3.74 7.77 -14.40
C GLU A 90 -3.19 6.93 -13.23
N ARG A 91 -3.58 7.30 -12.01
CA ARG A 91 -3.25 6.50 -10.82
C ARG A 91 -3.89 5.12 -10.90
N GLY A 92 -5.17 5.04 -11.27
CA GLY A 92 -5.90 3.78 -11.45
C GLY A 92 -5.27 2.89 -12.52
N THR A 93 -4.83 3.46 -13.65
CA THR A 93 -4.11 2.73 -14.70
C THR A 93 -2.81 2.11 -14.17
N ILE A 94 -2.04 2.85 -13.37
CA ILE A 94 -0.82 2.30 -12.73
C ILE A 94 -1.19 1.14 -11.79
N VAL A 95 -2.22 1.30 -10.95
CA VAL A 95 -2.70 0.24 -10.04
C VAL A 95 -3.15 -0.99 -10.82
N TYR A 96 -3.86 -0.82 -11.92
CA TYR A 96 -4.29 -1.91 -12.81
C TYR A 96 -3.10 -2.70 -13.34
N LEU A 97 -2.08 -2.03 -13.88
CA LEU A 97 -0.90 -2.68 -14.41
C LEU A 97 -0.10 -3.43 -13.33
N LEU A 98 0.06 -2.82 -12.15
CA LEU A 98 0.72 -3.47 -11.03
C LEU A 98 -0.10 -4.63 -10.47
N GLY A 99 -1.42 -4.51 -10.41
CA GLY A 99 -2.35 -5.54 -9.96
C GLY A 99 -2.39 -6.78 -10.85
N ARG A 100 -2.12 -6.65 -12.15
CA ARG A 100 -1.98 -7.78 -13.08
C ARG A 100 -0.64 -8.53 -12.93
N ASN A 101 0.34 -7.93 -12.29
CA ASN A 101 1.71 -8.40 -12.20
C ASN A 101 2.12 -8.76 -10.75
N LEU A 102 1.18 -9.20 -9.93
CA LEU A 102 1.44 -9.51 -8.52
C LEU A 102 2.37 -10.72 -8.37
N ALA A 103 3.50 -10.54 -7.71
CA ALA A 103 4.47 -11.59 -7.45
C ALA A 103 5.11 -11.48 -6.06
N SER A 104 5.41 -10.28 -5.60
CA SER A 104 6.17 -10.03 -4.37
C SER A 104 5.29 -9.54 -3.21
N ALA A 105 5.84 -9.50 -2.00
CA ALA A 105 5.16 -8.93 -0.84
C ALA A 105 4.95 -7.41 -1.01
N GLU A 106 5.88 -6.73 -1.66
CA GLU A 106 5.84 -5.29 -1.95
C GLU A 106 4.68 -4.94 -2.90
N ASP A 107 4.35 -5.82 -3.85
CA ASP A 107 3.21 -5.62 -4.75
C ASP A 107 1.89 -5.60 -3.95
N TRP A 108 1.73 -6.54 -3.03
CA TRP A 108 0.55 -6.60 -2.16
C TRP A 108 0.48 -5.46 -1.16
N ALA A 109 1.63 -5.09 -0.57
CA ALA A 109 1.71 -3.93 0.32
C ALA A 109 1.33 -2.64 -0.40
N PHE A 110 1.74 -2.48 -1.66
CA PHE A 110 1.34 -1.36 -2.50
C PHE A 110 -0.19 -1.35 -2.70
N LEU A 111 -0.80 -2.46 -3.12
CA LEU A 111 -2.26 -2.53 -3.28
C LEU A 111 -3.00 -2.23 -1.98
N ALA A 112 -2.53 -2.74 -0.85
CA ALA A 112 -3.12 -2.45 0.45
C ALA A 112 -3.01 -0.96 0.80
N SER A 113 -1.87 -0.32 0.53
CA SER A 113 -1.71 1.12 0.73
C SER A 113 -2.67 1.95 -0.11
N VAL A 114 -2.89 1.55 -1.37
CA VAL A 114 -3.84 2.23 -2.27
C VAL A 114 -5.28 2.02 -1.83
N ALA A 115 -5.65 0.80 -1.41
CA ALA A 115 -7.00 0.51 -0.92
C ALA A 115 -7.35 1.30 0.35
N GLY A 116 -6.35 1.56 1.21
CA GLY A 116 -6.49 2.32 2.46
C GLY A 116 -6.19 3.82 2.33
N GLU A 117 -5.96 4.35 1.14
CA GLU A 117 -5.65 5.78 0.97
C GLU A 117 -6.78 6.69 1.51
N PRO A 118 -6.41 7.87 2.06
CA PRO A 118 -7.38 8.87 2.43
C PRO A 118 -8.31 9.22 1.25
N PRO A 119 -9.61 9.41 1.47
CA PRO A 119 -10.53 9.71 0.40
C PRO A 119 -10.23 11.09 -0.19
N CYS A 120 -10.28 11.17 -1.51
CA CYS A 120 -10.40 12.43 -2.21
C CYS A 120 -11.89 12.69 -2.47
N LEU A 121 -12.47 13.61 -1.77
CA LEU A 121 -13.92 13.87 -1.79
C LEU A 121 -14.36 14.88 -2.86
N SER A 122 -13.43 15.44 -3.63
CA SER A 122 -13.71 16.39 -4.70
C SER A 122 -13.11 15.93 -6.02
N LEU A 123 -13.82 16.13 -7.12
CA LEU A 123 -13.33 15.80 -8.47
C LEU A 123 -12.20 16.73 -8.92
N ALA A 124 -12.17 17.95 -8.43
CA ALA A 124 -11.25 18.99 -8.89
C ALA A 124 -10.09 19.25 -7.93
N ASP A 125 -10.31 19.07 -6.61
CA ASP A 125 -9.34 19.47 -5.59
C ASP A 125 -9.53 18.62 -4.32
N CYS A 126 -8.66 17.62 -4.15
CA CYS A 126 -8.74 16.69 -3.03
C CYS A 126 -8.46 17.32 -1.65
N SER A 127 -7.97 18.56 -1.60
CA SER A 127 -7.79 19.29 -0.33
C SER A 127 -9.10 19.87 0.21
N LYS A 128 -10.16 19.86 -0.59
CA LYS A 128 -11.47 20.38 -0.21
C LYS A 128 -12.40 19.25 0.20
N ASP A 129 -13.22 19.55 1.21
CA ASP A 129 -14.31 18.67 1.58
C ASP A 129 -15.35 18.61 0.44
N ALA A 130 -16.00 17.46 0.31
CA ALA A 130 -17.10 17.35 -0.63
C ALA A 130 -18.21 18.34 -0.24
N PRO A 131 -18.82 19.01 -1.22
CA PRO A 131 -20.05 19.73 -0.95
C PRO A 131 -21.08 18.75 -0.36
N THR A 132 -21.70 19.13 0.73
CA THR A 132 -22.57 18.31 1.59
C THR A 132 -23.89 17.89 0.94
N ALA A 133 -24.09 18.10 -0.34
CA ALA A 133 -25.32 17.81 -1.04
C ALA A 133 -25.10 16.92 -2.26
N GLU A 134 -25.76 15.77 -2.25
CA GLU A 134 -26.19 15.03 -3.43
C GLU A 134 -25.10 14.59 -4.40
N GLY A 135 -24.05 13.89 -3.90
CA GLY A 135 -23.12 13.18 -4.77
C GLY A 135 -23.85 12.07 -5.54
N HIS A 136 -23.86 12.14 -6.86
CA HIS A 136 -24.37 11.05 -7.71
C HIS A 136 -23.53 9.78 -7.48
N LEU A 137 -24.17 8.61 -7.51
CA LEU A 137 -23.48 7.31 -7.35
C LEU A 137 -22.28 7.13 -8.27
N GLY A 138 -22.29 7.77 -9.47
CA GLY A 138 -21.16 7.78 -10.39
C GLY A 138 -19.92 8.50 -9.85
N ASP A 139 -20.10 9.53 -9.03
CA ASP A 139 -18.99 10.29 -8.46
C ASP A 139 -18.23 9.48 -7.41
N GLU A 140 -18.92 8.65 -6.61
CA GLU A 140 -18.28 7.78 -5.62
C GLU A 140 -17.28 6.79 -6.26
N VAL A 141 -17.65 6.22 -7.41
CA VAL A 141 -16.77 5.30 -8.15
C VAL A 141 -15.56 6.05 -8.71
N THR A 142 -15.81 7.20 -9.32
CA THR A 142 -14.75 8.05 -9.88
C THR A 142 -13.79 8.53 -8.80
N LEU A 143 -14.31 8.99 -7.67
CA LEU A 143 -13.52 9.47 -6.54
C LEU A 143 -12.67 8.38 -5.91
N ALA A 144 -13.13 7.14 -5.89
CA ALA A 144 -12.48 5.98 -5.30
C ALA A 144 -11.74 5.10 -6.33
N TYR A 145 -11.61 5.53 -7.59
CA TYR A 145 -11.18 4.67 -8.70
C TYR A 145 -9.89 3.88 -8.42
N PRO A 146 -8.75 4.47 -7.97
CA PRO A 146 -7.55 3.69 -7.68
C PRO A 146 -7.77 2.61 -6.61
N SER A 147 -8.49 2.95 -5.52
CA SER A 147 -8.75 2.01 -4.42
C SER A 147 -9.66 0.86 -4.87
N LEU A 148 -10.65 1.14 -5.73
CA LEU A 148 -11.51 0.11 -6.32
C LEU A 148 -10.73 -0.81 -7.25
N VAL A 149 -9.79 -0.28 -8.04
CA VAL A 149 -8.90 -1.09 -8.90
C VAL A 149 -8.02 -2.01 -8.06
N ALA A 150 -7.48 -1.52 -6.94
CA ALA A 150 -6.68 -2.33 -6.01
C ALA A 150 -7.52 -3.49 -5.44
N LEU A 151 -8.75 -3.24 -4.99
CA LEU A 151 -9.68 -4.27 -4.51
C LEU A 151 -10.08 -5.26 -5.60
N LYS A 152 -10.28 -4.80 -6.84
CA LYS A 152 -10.56 -5.69 -7.97
C LYS A 152 -9.38 -6.60 -8.31
N SER A 153 -8.15 -6.14 -8.14
CA SER A 153 -6.96 -6.98 -8.27
C SER A 153 -6.90 -8.06 -7.17
N ALA A 154 -7.29 -7.71 -5.94
CA ALA A 154 -7.42 -8.67 -4.86
C ALA A 154 -8.53 -9.70 -5.12
N GLU A 155 -9.70 -9.28 -5.61
CA GLU A 155 -10.82 -10.15 -6.00
C GLU A 155 -10.40 -11.19 -7.05
N ALA A 156 -9.72 -10.75 -8.12
CA ALA A 156 -9.21 -11.64 -9.14
C ALA A 156 -8.23 -12.69 -8.59
N ALA A 157 -7.38 -12.28 -7.66
CA ALA A 157 -6.44 -13.17 -7.00
C ALA A 157 -7.12 -14.16 -6.04
N LEU A 158 -8.20 -13.76 -5.36
CA LEU A 158 -9.02 -14.66 -4.51
C LEU A 158 -9.67 -15.75 -5.34
N THR A 159 -10.17 -15.40 -6.52
CA THR A 159 -10.80 -16.35 -7.46
C THR A 159 -9.80 -17.40 -7.97
N ALA A 160 -8.51 -17.07 -8.06
CA ALA A 160 -7.45 -17.98 -8.50
C ALA A 160 -7.14 -19.14 -7.55
N GLY A 161 -7.64 -19.10 -6.30
CA GLY A 161 -7.76 -20.28 -5.42
C GLY A 161 -6.53 -20.67 -4.58
N ASP A 162 -5.37 -20.02 -4.69
CA ASP A 162 -4.18 -20.32 -3.89
C ASP A 162 -4.32 -19.77 -2.45
N ALA A 163 -4.16 -20.62 -1.44
CA ALA A 163 -4.26 -20.24 -0.04
C ALA A 163 -3.24 -19.14 0.38
N ARG A 164 -2.04 -19.16 -0.21
CA ARG A 164 -1.00 -18.13 0.06
C ARG A 164 -1.41 -16.77 -0.54
N ILE A 165 -2.04 -16.80 -1.70
CA ILE A 165 -2.55 -15.62 -2.37
C ILE A 165 -3.73 -15.05 -1.57
N ARG A 166 -4.64 -15.89 -1.06
CA ARG A 166 -5.74 -15.46 -0.20
C ARG A 166 -5.26 -14.67 1.02
N THR A 167 -4.23 -15.17 1.71
CA THR A 167 -3.67 -14.46 2.88
C THR A 167 -3.15 -13.06 2.50
N LYS A 168 -2.52 -12.93 1.34
CA LYS A 168 -2.03 -11.63 0.85
C LYS A 168 -3.17 -10.72 0.39
N ALA A 169 -4.16 -11.25 -0.33
CA ALA A 169 -5.34 -10.51 -0.76
C ALA A 169 -6.16 -9.99 0.43
N ARG A 170 -6.22 -10.75 1.53
CA ARG A 170 -6.87 -10.32 2.77
C ARG A 170 -6.37 -8.96 3.25
N SER A 171 -5.06 -8.72 3.23
CA SER A 171 -4.50 -7.43 3.68
C SER A 171 -5.01 -6.24 2.86
N VAL A 172 -5.26 -6.44 1.56
CA VAL A 172 -5.84 -5.40 0.68
C VAL A 172 -7.30 -5.14 1.04
N VAL A 173 -8.07 -6.21 1.28
CA VAL A 173 -9.48 -6.12 1.69
C VAL A 173 -9.62 -5.44 3.05
N GLU A 174 -8.80 -5.82 4.03
CA GLU A 174 -8.76 -5.20 5.36
C GLU A 174 -8.42 -3.71 5.29
N ALA A 175 -7.44 -3.32 4.45
CA ALA A 175 -7.12 -1.91 4.21
C ALA A 175 -8.33 -1.15 3.63
N GLY A 176 -9.04 -1.73 2.67
CA GLY A 176 -10.27 -1.13 2.11
C GLY A 176 -11.39 -0.98 3.13
N ARG A 177 -11.46 -1.85 4.15
CA ARG A 177 -12.44 -1.76 5.24
C ARG A 177 -12.24 -0.54 6.14
N THR A 178 -11.07 0.06 6.13
CA THR A 178 -10.79 1.31 6.87
C THR A 178 -11.13 2.56 6.08
N SER A 179 -11.49 2.44 4.81
CA SER A 179 -11.83 3.56 3.95
C SER A 179 -13.08 4.30 4.42
N LYS A 180 -13.11 5.61 4.19
CA LYS A 180 -14.31 6.45 4.38
C LYS A 180 -15.18 6.54 3.11
N MET A 181 -14.74 5.93 2.01
CA MET A 181 -15.47 5.95 0.73
C MET A 181 -16.52 4.84 0.71
N PRO A 182 -17.82 5.15 0.53
CA PRO A 182 -18.89 4.15 0.55
C PRO A 182 -18.68 3.04 -0.50
N ALA A 183 -18.23 3.38 -1.70
CA ALA A 183 -17.96 2.39 -2.77
C ALA A 183 -16.85 1.40 -2.37
N VAL A 184 -15.77 1.88 -1.73
CA VAL A 184 -14.67 1.03 -1.24
C VAL A 184 -15.15 0.13 -0.11
N LEU A 185 -15.90 0.68 0.86
CA LEU A 185 -16.47 -0.08 1.98
C LEU A 185 -17.40 -1.20 1.50
N ARG A 186 -18.27 -0.91 0.53
CA ARG A 186 -19.20 -1.92 -0.03
C ARG A 186 -18.42 -3.05 -0.72
N LEU A 187 -17.44 -2.73 -1.53
CA LEU A 187 -16.65 -3.73 -2.24
C LEU A 187 -15.81 -4.57 -1.27
N SER A 188 -15.08 -3.95 -0.35
CA SER A 188 -14.26 -4.67 0.63
C SER A 188 -15.11 -5.53 1.57
N GLY A 189 -16.30 -5.06 1.99
CA GLY A 189 -17.22 -5.87 2.80
C GLY A 189 -17.75 -7.09 2.08
N ARG A 190 -18.02 -6.99 0.77
CA ARG A 190 -18.40 -8.16 -0.04
C ARG A 190 -17.25 -9.16 -0.13
N LEU A 191 -16.02 -8.69 -0.43
CA LEU A 191 -14.85 -9.55 -0.57
C LEU A 191 -14.45 -10.23 0.75
N GLU A 192 -14.68 -9.57 1.89
CA GLU A 192 -14.43 -10.16 3.20
C GLU A 192 -15.30 -11.41 3.44
N ALA A 193 -16.54 -11.43 2.93
CA ALA A 193 -17.43 -12.58 3.04
C ALA A 193 -16.99 -13.79 2.18
N GLU A 194 -16.08 -13.57 1.22
CA GLU A 194 -15.52 -14.61 0.33
C GLU A 194 -14.17 -15.16 0.84
N LEU A 195 -13.58 -14.57 1.90
CA LEU A 195 -12.30 -14.95 2.51
C LEU A 195 -12.45 -16.07 3.53
#